data_c3e36ae7a223da2125716353d60d7bf6
#
_entry.id   c3e36ae7a223da2125716353d60d7bf6
#
_cell.length_a   1.000
_cell.length_b   1.000
_cell.length_c   1.000
_cell.angle_alpha   90.00
_cell.angle_beta   90.00
_cell.angle_gamma   90.00
#
_symmetry.space_group_name_H-M   'P 1'
#
loop_
_entity.id
_entity.type
_entity.pdbx_description
1 polymer ?
#
loop_
_entity_poly.entity_id
_entity_poly.type
_entity_poly.pdbx_seq_one_letter_code
_entity_poly.pdbx_strand_id
1 'polypeptide(L)'
;AASDVYKRQLFTQRKKNIFDLFIKKFKEYTSIPLSKFSGKNTVFNSNFEDLLDPKIFSNIGLVYADPPYTDMQYSRYYHLLNVAAKYEYPDLTTTKNGYTKGLYTEGRYQSKLSQRGSAKHALEKLIEFCSNSNTNLAISYAYPQDRENQATDRYTISIDELIQLAQKYYTNARVNVVTQNYSHANHRNSEPKKVWEYLILCGDKNINQVNIDSLKYDLCNLTPTKNNPMYNSHMYWSQKAFNVCDKLIDSLSNRGDVIFDPFLGSGVTTLEAIKTDLSRCAIGCDINDMPIFISKILLSINSTPKIKNVLDNFTKELDALNCYYETICPKCKSTGIISKVIFDKPERTGSKITIKTINYSCACSKKGIKLADENDYAKLTTLQPLKNISDTDLLYNSKIAVTENDNITNIFTGRNLSVLDEILSLISKYDTE
;
A
#
# COMPACT_ATOMS: atom_id res chain seq x y z
N ALA A 1 5.04 23.49 -16.08
CA ALA A 1 4.93 22.10 -16.59
C ALA A 1 4.48 21.10 -15.51
N ALA A 2 5.10 21.09 -14.31
CA ALA A 2 4.69 20.15 -13.24
C ALA A 2 3.25 20.44 -12.73
N SER A 3 2.89 21.71 -12.54
CA SER A 3 1.53 22.09 -12.10
C SER A 3 0.43 21.62 -13.05
N ASP A 4 0.69 21.59 -14.36
CA ASP A 4 -0.31 21.14 -15.36
C ASP A 4 -0.57 19.62 -15.30
N VAL A 5 0.43 18.82 -14.93
CA VAL A 5 0.28 17.37 -14.79
C VAL A 5 -0.64 17.06 -13.61
N TYR A 6 -0.43 17.71 -12.46
CA TYR A 6 -1.24 17.50 -11.26
C TYR A 6 -2.67 18.03 -11.41
N LYS A 7 -2.85 19.20 -12.05
CA LYS A 7 -4.17 19.70 -12.42
C LYS A 7 -4.92 18.69 -13.28
N ARG A 8 -4.25 18.09 -14.28
CA ARG A 8 -4.84 17.03 -15.12
C ARG A 8 -5.24 15.79 -14.32
N GLN A 9 -4.49 15.43 -13.29
CA GLN A 9 -4.84 14.29 -12.43
C GLN A 9 -6.11 14.54 -11.62
N LEU A 10 -6.23 15.69 -10.96
CA LEU A 10 -7.43 16.06 -10.22
C LEU A 10 -8.66 16.05 -11.12
N PHE A 11 -8.60 16.72 -12.27
CA PHE A 11 -9.70 16.72 -13.25
C PHE A 11 -10.00 15.33 -13.83
N THR A 12 -9.00 14.46 -13.90
CA THR A 12 -9.21 13.07 -14.32
C THR A 12 -10.02 12.29 -13.29
N GLN A 13 -9.79 12.50 -12.00
CA GLN A 13 -10.58 11.85 -10.94
C GLN A 13 -12.03 12.34 -10.91
N ARG A 14 -12.29 13.64 -11.08
CA ARG A 14 -13.66 14.20 -11.19
C ARG A 14 -14.52 13.56 -12.29
N LYS A 15 -13.88 13.05 -13.34
CA LYS A 15 -14.56 12.40 -14.47
C LYS A 15 -15.08 11.01 -14.14
N LYS A 16 -14.55 10.36 -13.13
CA LYS A 16 -14.84 8.96 -12.83
C LYS A 16 -16.13 8.80 -12.03
N ASN A 17 -16.75 7.64 -12.17
CA ASN A 17 -17.73 7.15 -11.23
C ASN A 17 -16.99 6.71 -9.97
N ILE A 18 -17.08 7.47 -8.89
CA ILE A 18 -16.43 7.17 -7.61
C ILE A 18 -17.03 5.91 -6.98
N PHE A 19 -18.33 5.72 -7.14
CA PHE A 19 -19.02 4.55 -6.63
C PHE A 19 -18.49 3.25 -7.27
N ASP A 20 -18.33 3.22 -8.61
CA ASP A 20 -17.73 2.06 -9.30
C ASP A 20 -16.32 1.75 -8.79
N LEU A 21 -15.52 2.79 -8.49
CA LEU A 21 -14.18 2.61 -7.94
C LEU A 21 -14.23 2.01 -6.53
N PHE A 22 -15.14 2.50 -5.70
CA PHE A 22 -15.33 1.99 -4.33
C PHE A 22 -15.82 0.54 -4.36
N ILE A 23 -16.89 0.26 -5.09
CA ILE A 23 -17.48 -1.10 -5.22
C ILE A 23 -16.45 -2.09 -5.78
N LYS A 24 -15.65 -1.68 -6.77
CA LYS A 24 -14.60 -2.54 -7.31
C LYS A 24 -13.61 -2.94 -6.20
N LYS A 25 -13.12 -1.98 -5.42
CA LYS A 25 -12.18 -2.25 -4.33
C LYS A 25 -12.81 -3.05 -3.21
N PHE A 26 -14.03 -2.75 -2.86
CA PHE A 26 -14.79 -3.49 -1.86
C PHE A 26 -14.99 -4.96 -2.29
N LYS A 27 -15.36 -5.24 -3.54
CA LYS A 27 -15.50 -6.59 -4.08
C LYS A 27 -14.17 -7.34 -4.16
N GLU A 28 -13.07 -6.67 -4.52
CA GLU A 28 -11.72 -7.25 -4.46
C GLU A 28 -11.41 -7.72 -3.04
N TYR A 29 -11.72 -6.89 -2.04
CA TYR A 29 -11.51 -7.19 -0.63
C TYR A 29 -12.41 -8.35 -0.14
N THR A 30 -13.70 -8.34 -0.43
CA THR A 30 -14.64 -9.37 0.00
C THR A 30 -14.48 -10.71 -0.74
N SER A 31 -13.73 -10.73 -1.85
CA SER A 31 -13.39 -11.96 -2.57
C SER A 31 -12.22 -12.74 -1.96
N ILE A 32 -11.55 -12.19 -0.93
CA ILE A 32 -10.46 -12.86 -0.24
C ILE A 32 -10.99 -14.12 0.46
N PRO A 33 -10.42 -15.30 0.19
CA PRO A 33 -10.91 -16.54 0.82
C PRO A 33 -10.66 -16.53 2.33
N LEU A 34 -11.73 -16.59 3.10
CA LEU A 34 -11.71 -16.43 4.55
C LEU A 34 -11.17 -17.64 5.35
N SER A 35 -10.95 -18.79 4.73
CA SER A 35 -10.86 -20.07 5.47
C SER A 35 -9.46 -20.65 5.62
N LYS A 36 -8.38 -19.94 5.24
CA LYS A 36 -7.08 -20.57 5.05
C LYS A 36 -5.95 -20.11 5.97
N PHE A 37 -6.19 -19.21 6.89
CA PHE A 37 -5.14 -18.76 7.78
C PHE A 37 -5.18 -19.52 9.10
N SER A 38 -4.10 -20.20 9.42
CA SER A 38 -3.95 -20.96 10.67
C SER A 38 -2.98 -20.26 11.61
N GLY A 39 -3.14 -20.49 12.90
CA GLY A 39 -2.18 -20.07 13.92
C GLY A 39 -2.45 -18.71 14.57
N LYS A 40 -1.61 -18.40 15.55
CA LYS A 40 -1.62 -17.11 16.27
C LYS A 40 -0.68 -16.14 15.55
N ASN A 41 -1.26 -15.08 15.00
CA ASN A 41 -0.52 -14.06 14.28
C ASN A 41 -0.59 -12.75 15.03
N THR A 42 0.51 -12.03 15.09
CA THR A 42 0.61 -10.80 15.86
C THR A 42 1.31 -9.71 15.04
N VAL A 43 0.80 -8.49 15.11
CA VAL A 43 1.44 -7.32 14.52
C VAL A 43 1.64 -6.22 15.56
N PHE A 44 2.84 -5.66 15.60
CA PHE A 44 3.26 -4.66 16.56
C PHE A 44 3.50 -3.31 15.85
N ASN A 45 2.86 -2.26 16.34
CA ASN A 45 3.19 -0.88 15.98
C ASN A 45 4.33 -0.40 16.87
N SER A 46 5.54 -0.71 16.50
CA SER A 46 6.74 -0.48 17.31
C SER A 46 7.99 -0.40 16.44
N ASN A 47 9.08 0.06 17.01
CA ASN A 47 10.38 -0.12 16.43
C ASN A 47 10.80 -1.60 16.55
N PHE A 48 11.38 -2.18 15.50
CA PHE A 48 11.85 -3.56 15.54
C PHE A 48 12.88 -3.84 16.66
N GLU A 49 13.69 -2.83 17.01
CA GLU A 49 14.68 -2.95 18.10
C GLU A 49 14.02 -3.30 19.45
N ASP A 50 12.77 -2.84 19.67
CA ASP A 50 12.01 -3.08 20.91
C ASP A 50 11.50 -4.54 21.00
N LEU A 51 11.49 -5.25 19.88
CA LEU A 51 11.06 -6.64 19.77
C LEU A 51 12.23 -7.64 19.81
N LEU A 52 13.49 -7.17 19.89
CA LEU A 52 14.66 -8.01 20.05
C LEU A 52 14.74 -8.55 21.49
N ASP A 53 13.77 -9.41 21.84
CA ASP A 53 13.62 -10.04 23.16
C ASP A 53 13.76 -11.56 23.02
N PRO A 54 14.62 -12.21 23.84
CA PRO A 54 14.79 -13.67 23.84
C PRO A 54 13.47 -14.45 23.98
N LYS A 55 12.48 -13.89 24.71
CA LYS A 55 11.17 -14.53 24.89
C LYS A 55 10.37 -14.57 23.58
N ILE A 56 10.45 -13.51 22.76
CA ILE A 56 9.82 -13.46 21.45
C ILE A 56 10.56 -14.39 20.48
N PHE A 57 11.89 -14.38 20.51
CA PHE A 57 12.73 -15.11 19.58
C PHE A 57 12.87 -16.61 19.89
N SER A 58 12.45 -17.09 21.04
CA SER A 58 12.57 -18.52 21.42
C SER A 58 11.93 -19.48 20.42
N ASN A 59 10.92 -19.03 19.67
CA ASN A 59 10.16 -19.84 18.72
C ASN A 59 10.25 -19.37 17.27
N ILE A 60 11.07 -18.34 16.96
CA ILE A 60 11.21 -17.85 15.60
C ILE A 60 12.11 -18.79 14.81
N GLY A 61 11.58 -19.35 13.72
CA GLY A 61 12.34 -20.20 12.78
C GLY A 61 13.06 -19.38 11.72
N LEU A 62 12.44 -18.29 11.26
CA LEU A 62 12.99 -17.42 10.22
C LEU A 62 12.65 -15.94 10.49
N VAL A 63 13.65 -15.08 10.39
CA VAL A 63 13.48 -13.62 10.23
C VAL A 63 13.64 -13.28 8.76
N TYR A 64 12.62 -12.69 8.16
CA TYR A 64 12.71 -12.11 6.81
C TYR A 64 12.71 -10.60 6.91
N ALA A 65 13.82 -9.97 6.58
CA ALA A 65 14.04 -8.54 6.74
C ALA A 65 14.20 -7.84 5.37
N ASP A 66 13.36 -6.83 5.10
CA ASP A 66 13.47 -5.91 3.96
C ASP A 66 13.63 -4.47 4.47
N PRO A 67 14.81 -4.12 5.03
CA PRO A 67 15.01 -2.85 5.68
C PRO A 67 15.00 -1.68 4.67
N PRO A 68 14.68 -0.46 5.11
CA PRO A 68 14.98 0.74 4.35
C PRO A 68 16.47 0.80 4.00
N TYR A 69 16.79 0.95 2.72
CA TYR A 69 18.17 0.91 2.21
C TYR A 69 18.71 2.27 1.76
N THR A 70 17.87 3.32 1.76
CA THR A 70 18.27 4.67 1.36
C THR A 70 18.04 5.70 2.48
N ASP A 71 18.66 6.88 2.32
CA ASP A 71 18.49 8.05 3.19
C ASP A 71 17.08 8.66 3.17
N MET A 72 16.18 8.07 2.38
CA MET A 72 14.79 8.52 2.25
C MET A 72 13.97 8.06 3.44
N GLN A 73 13.52 9.01 4.25
CA GLN A 73 12.63 8.72 5.37
C GLN A 73 11.25 8.28 4.89
N TYR A 74 10.89 7.03 5.11
CA TYR A 74 9.61 6.45 4.70
C TYR A 74 8.42 7.17 5.33
N SER A 75 8.55 7.71 6.53
CA SER A 75 7.55 8.56 7.17
C SER A 75 7.13 9.78 6.34
N ARG A 76 7.97 10.25 5.39
CA ARG A 76 7.61 11.31 4.44
C ARG A 76 6.65 10.85 3.34
N TYR A 77 6.65 9.58 3.03
CA TYR A 77 5.78 9.02 1.99
C TYR A 77 4.47 8.51 2.58
N TYR A 78 4.54 7.92 3.77
CA TYR A 78 3.42 7.22 4.37
C TYR A 78 2.59 8.08 5.33
N HIS A 79 3.01 9.32 5.66
CA HIS A 79 2.29 10.18 6.62
C HIS A 79 0.81 10.34 6.25
N LEU A 80 0.47 10.54 4.97
CA LEU A 80 -0.91 10.67 4.54
C LEU A 80 -1.72 9.38 4.77
N LEU A 81 -1.11 8.21 4.52
CA LEU A 81 -1.76 6.94 4.78
C LEU A 81 -1.90 6.67 6.28
N ASN A 82 -0.92 7.07 7.09
CA ASN A 82 -1.00 6.98 8.54
C ASN A 82 -2.13 7.84 9.11
N VAL A 83 -2.29 9.07 8.61
CA VAL A 83 -3.43 9.96 8.94
C VAL A 83 -4.76 9.30 8.59
N ALA A 84 -4.85 8.67 7.40
CA ALA A 84 -6.05 7.95 7.01
C ALA A 84 -6.34 6.73 7.90
N ALA A 85 -5.30 5.99 8.32
CA ALA A 85 -5.44 4.84 9.20
C ALA A 85 -5.91 5.21 10.61
N LYS A 86 -5.42 6.35 11.13
CA LYS A 86 -5.82 6.88 12.43
C LYS A 86 -7.14 7.65 12.39
N TYR A 87 -7.53 8.10 11.20
CA TYR A 87 -8.70 8.94 10.97
C TYR A 87 -8.72 10.18 11.89
N GLU A 88 -7.58 10.87 11.96
CA GLU A 88 -7.37 12.05 12.79
C GLU A 88 -6.74 13.20 12.00
N TYR A 89 -6.83 14.42 12.52
CA TYR A 89 -6.20 15.61 11.95
C TYR A 89 -4.97 15.98 12.80
N PRO A 90 -3.77 15.52 12.42
CA PRO A 90 -2.56 15.80 13.19
C PRO A 90 -2.07 17.23 12.95
N ASP A 91 -1.33 17.76 13.91
CA ASP A 91 -0.58 18.98 13.72
C ASP A 91 0.47 18.82 12.61
N LEU A 92 0.66 19.89 11.84
CA LEU A 92 1.57 19.88 10.71
C LEU A 92 2.85 20.65 11.04
N THR A 93 3.96 20.11 10.57
CA THR A 93 5.27 20.76 10.73
C THR A 93 5.29 22.11 10.03
N THR A 94 5.58 23.16 10.78
CA THR A 94 5.73 24.54 10.29
C THR A 94 7.20 24.91 10.11
N THR A 95 7.46 25.83 9.21
CA THR A 95 8.76 26.45 8.97
C THR A 95 8.60 27.97 9.03
N LYS A 96 9.70 28.71 8.98
CA LYS A 96 9.64 30.19 8.88
C LYS A 96 8.80 30.71 7.71
N ASN A 97 8.60 29.87 6.66
CA ASN A 97 7.84 30.19 5.45
C ASN A 97 6.47 29.49 5.41
N GLY A 98 5.90 29.13 6.55
CA GLY A 98 4.63 28.39 6.64
C GLY A 98 4.82 26.87 6.68
N TYR A 99 3.79 26.11 6.28
CA TYR A 99 3.84 24.66 6.29
C TYR A 99 4.89 24.08 5.34
N THR A 100 5.43 22.92 5.69
CA THR A 100 6.32 22.18 4.80
C THR A 100 5.62 21.84 3.48
N LYS A 101 6.34 21.88 2.34
CA LYS A 101 5.77 21.57 1.01
C LYS A 101 5.09 20.19 0.91
N GLY A 102 5.43 19.26 1.81
CA GLY A 102 4.84 17.93 1.86
C GLY A 102 3.71 17.79 2.88
N LEU A 103 3.36 18.86 3.61
CA LEU A 103 2.39 18.85 4.70
C LEU A 103 2.69 17.72 5.71
N TYR A 104 3.94 17.61 6.12
CA TYR A 104 4.35 16.55 7.04
C TYR A 104 3.79 16.77 8.44
N THR A 105 3.38 15.68 9.07
CA THR A 105 2.91 15.71 10.47
C THR A 105 4.06 16.10 11.40
N GLU A 106 3.73 16.84 12.45
CA GLU A 106 4.68 17.17 13.51
C GLU A 106 5.09 15.89 14.25
N GLY A 107 6.32 15.85 14.76
CA GLY A 107 6.83 14.70 15.51
C GLY A 107 6.95 13.39 14.75
N ARG A 108 6.86 13.40 13.39
CA ARG A 108 6.97 12.16 12.61
C ARG A 108 8.25 11.40 12.91
N TYR A 109 8.14 10.08 12.97
CA TYR A 109 9.28 9.20 13.22
C TYR A 109 10.36 9.32 12.14
N GLN A 110 11.62 9.33 12.59
CA GLN A 110 12.79 9.29 11.70
C GLN A 110 13.55 8.00 11.92
N SER A 111 13.51 7.11 10.94
CA SER A 111 14.16 5.82 11.01
C SER A 111 15.68 5.95 11.08
N LYS A 112 16.30 5.26 12.03
CA LYS A 112 17.77 5.10 12.13
C LYS A 112 18.32 4.42 10.88
N LEU A 113 17.57 3.54 10.24
CA LEU A 113 17.96 2.84 9.02
C LEU A 113 18.07 3.77 7.81
N SER A 114 17.36 4.90 7.82
CA SER A 114 17.46 5.94 6.79
C SER A 114 18.46 7.06 7.16
N GLN A 115 19.39 6.78 8.05
CA GLN A 115 20.46 7.69 8.49
C GLN A 115 21.80 6.95 8.43
N ARG A 116 22.75 7.45 7.62
CA ARG A 116 24.07 6.79 7.41
C ARG A 116 24.82 6.51 8.70
N GLY A 117 24.78 7.43 9.67
CA GLY A 117 25.49 7.29 10.94
C GLY A 117 24.94 6.20 11.87
N SER A 118 23.70 5.76 11.69
CA SER A 118 23.03 4.83 12.59
C SER A 118 22.54 3.54 11.93
N ALA A 119 22.41 3.52 10.60
CA ALA A 119 21.85 2.37 9.87
C ALA A 119 22.66 1.10 10.09
N LYS A 120 23.99 1.19 10.01
CA LYS A 120 24.89 0.06 10.24
C LYS A 120 24.69 -0.55 11.62
N HIS A 121 24.63 0.29 12.66
CA HIS A 121 24.46 -0.17 14.03
C HIS A 121 23.08 -0.79 14.27
N ALA A 122 22.03 -0.23 13.67
CA ALA A 122 20.67 -0.79 13.79
C ALA A 122 20.55 -2.17 13.12
N LEU A 123 21.16 -2.35 11.92
CA LEU A 123 21.21 -3.65 11.24
C LEU A 123 22.11 -4.64 11.99
N GLU A 124 23.22 -4.16 12.54
CA GLU A 124 24.13 -4.99 13.36
C GLU A 124 23.39 -5.60 14.55
N LYS A 125 22.60 -4.83 15.28
CA LYS A 125 21.78 -5.35 16.39
C LYS A 125 20.85 -6.48 15.95
N LEU A 126 20.17 -6.34 14.80
CA LEU A 126 19.28 -7.37 14.29
C LEU A 126 20.05 -8.64 13.95
N ILE A 127 21.17 -8.51 13.22
CA ILE A 127 22.00 -9.64 12.79
C ILE A 127 22.60 -10.36 14.00
N GLU A 128 23.19 -9.60 14.94
CA GLU A 128 23.74 -10.14 16.18
C GLU A 128 22.69 -10.88 17.00
N PHE A 129 21.52 -10.29 17.17
CA PHE A 129 20.44 -10.87 17.94
C PHE A 129 19.94 -12.18 17.31
N CYS A 130 19.74 -12.20 15.99
CA CYS A 130 19.36 -13.42 15.27
C CYS A 130 20.43 -14.53 15.40
N SER A 131 21.70 -14.18 15.29
CA SER A 131 22.82 -15.12 15.47
C SER A 131 22.86 -15.69 16.87
N ASN A 132 22.78 -14.84 17.90
CA ASN A 132 22.78 -15.25 19.31
C ASN A 132 21.56 -16.11 19.68
N SER A 133 20.43 -15.90 19.03
CA SER A 133 19.20 -16.69 19.19
C SER A 133 19.17 -17.95 18.31
N ASN A 134 20.24 -18.20 17.55
CA ASN A 134 20.32 -19.31 16.59
C ASN A 134 19.13 -19.36 15.62
N THR A 135 18.69 -18.17 15.16
CA THR A 135 17.57 -17.97 14.26
C THR A 135 18.06 -17.75 12.83
N ASN A 136 17.40 -18.37 11.85
CA ASN A 136 17.69 -18.12 10.45
C ASN A 136 17.28 -16.68 10.08
N LEU A 137 18.12 -16.03 9.27
CA LEU A 137 17.90 -14.65 8.82
C LEU A 137 18.05 -14.55 7.30
N ALA A 138 17.03 -14.00 6.64
CA ALA A 138 17.06 -13.66 5.23
C ALA A 138 16.91 -12.12 5.11
N ILE A 139 17.92 -11.45 4.55
CA ILE A 139 17.89 -10.00 4.31
C ILE A 139 17.74 -9.76 2.82
N SER A 140 16.66 -9.10 2.41
CA SER A 140 16.46 -8.58 1.05
C SER A 140 16.99 -7.15 0.99
N TYR A 141 17.90 -6.86 0.05
CA TYR A 141 18.53 -5.55 -0.03
C TYR A 141 18.80 -5.15 -1.48
N ALA A 142 18.22 -4.03 -1.92
CA ALA A 142 18.44 -3.52 -3.27
C ALA A 142 19.69 -2.62 -3.30
N TYR A 143 20.60 -2.85 -4.26
CA TYR A 143 21.82 -2.05 -4.40
C TYR A 143 22.21 -1.88 -5.88
N PRO A 144 22.80 -0.73 -6.32
CA PRO A 144 23.19 -0.50 -7.69
C PRO A 144 24.13 -1.56 -8.25
N GLN A 145 23.89 -1.96 -9.49
CA GLN A 145 24.76 -2.88 -10.22
C GLN A 145 26.06 -2.22 -10.63
N ASP A 146 25.96 -1.03 -11.19
CA ASP A 146 27.11 -0.21 -11.61
C ASP A 146 27.41 0.81 -10.53
N ARG A 147 28.44 0.51 -9.73
CA ARG A 147 28.83 1.31 -8.58
C ARG A 147 29.63 2.57 -8.96
N GLU A 148 30.19 2.61 -10.15
CA GLU A 148 31.01 3.74 -10.63
C GLU A 148 30.13 4.83 -11.25
N ASN A 149 29.10 4.42 -12.02
CA ASN A 149 28.25 5.34 -12.79
C ASN A 149 26.85 5.56 -12.16
N GLN A 150 26.49 4.82 -11.13
CA GLN A 150 25.23 5.00 -10.42
C GLN A 150 25.45 5.59 -9.03
N ALA A 151 24.58 6.54 -8.65
CA ALA A 151 24.64 7.18 -7.34
C ALA A 151 24.45 6.15 -6.21
N THR A 152 25.53 5.82 -5.53
CA THR A 152 25.53 5.00 -4.32
C THR A 152 25.43 5.85 -3.04
N ASP A 153 25.60 7.13 -3.15
CA ASP A 153 25.61 8.12 -2.06
C ASP A 153 24.25 8.24 -1.34
N ARG A 154 23.19 7.68 -1.88
CA ARG A 154 21.86 7.64 -1.24
C ARG A 154 21.64 6.40 -0.37
N TYR A 155 22.47 5.38 -0.48
CA TYR A 155 22.37 4.18 0.33
C TYR A 155 23.00 4.40 1.69
N THR A 156 22.34 3.91 2.73
CA THR A 156 22.76 4.15 4.12
C THR A 156 23.86 3.21 4.58
N ILE A 157 23.95 2.03 3.94
CA ILE A 157 25.03 1.06 4.10
C ILE A 157 25.33 0.45 2.73
N SER A 158 26.60 0.17 2.42
CA SER A 158 26.96 -0.54 1.19
C SER A 158 26.64 -2.03 1.31
N ILE A 159 26.43 -2.70 0.16
CA ILE A 159 26.15 -4.14 0.16
C ILE A 159 27.33 -4.95 0.72
N ASP A 160 28.57 -4.51 0.44
CA ASP A 160 29.77 -5.19 0.94
C ASP A 160 29.89 -5.08 2.45
N GLU A 161 29.59 -3.90 3.03
CA GLU A 161 29.56 -3.72 4.47
C GLU A 161 28.46 -4.58 5.12
N LEU A 162 27.29 -4.69 4.48
CA LEU A 162 26.19 -5.52 5.00
C LEU A 162 26.55 -7.01 4.97
N ILE A 163 27.20 -7.48 3.89
CA ILE A 163 27.70 -8.88 3.82
C ILE A 163 28.78 -9.12 4.86
N GLN A 164 29.75 -8.23 5.02
CA GLN A 164 30.78 -8.35 6.06
C GLN A 164 30.19 -8.37 7.47
N LEU A 165 29.15 -7.57 7.69
CA LEU A 165 28.45 -7.53 8.96
C LEU A 165 27.74 -8.87 9.23
N ALA A 166 27.08 -9.45 8.24
CA ALA A 166 26.49 -10.78 8.37
C ALA A 166 27.56 -11.84 8.66
N GLN A 167 28.70 -11.81 7.96
CA GLN A 167 29.81 -12.75 8.14
C GLN A 167 30.54 -12.60 9.49
N LYS A 168 30.44 -11.46 10.15
CA LYS A 168 30.98 -11.23 11.49
C LYS A 168 30.28 -12.08 12.54
N TYR A 169 28.95 -12.25 12.41
CA TYR A 169 28.12 -12.97 13.38
C TYR A 169 27.78 -14.39 12.94
N TYR A 170 27.61 -14.60 11.64
CA TYR A 170 27.49 -15.91 11.03
C TYR A 170 28.78 -16.20 10.28
N THR A 171 29.44 -17.32 10.52
CA THR A 171 30.67 -17.67 9.80
C THR A 171 30.45 -17.68 8.30
N ASN A 172 31.53 -17.48 7.49
CA ASN A 172 31.43 -17.44 6.03
C ASN A 172 30.70 -18.63 5.42
N ALA A 173 30.82 -19.82 6.00
CA ALA A 173 30.10 -21.01 5.57
C ALA A 173 28.59 -20.96 5.80
N ARG A 174 28.12 -20.02 6.59
CA ARG A 174 26.71 -19.84 6.97
C ARG A 174 26.03 -18.64 6.30
N VAL A 175 26.76 -17.90 5.46
CA VAL A 175 26.24 -16.75 4.71
C VAL A 175 26.25 -17.08 3.23
N ASN A 176 25.08 -17.12 2.63
CA ASN A 176 24.89 -17.32 1.21
C ASN A 176 24.27 -16.05 0.60
N VAL A 177 24.75 -15.63 -0.57
CA VAL A 177 24.25 -14.45 -1.26
C VAL A 177 23.68 -14.84 -2.62
N VAL A 178 22.39 -14.57 -2.81
CA VAL A 178 21.69 -14.74 -4.08
C VAL A 178 21.42 -13.36 -4.67
N THR A 179 21.66 -13.17 -5.94
CA THR A 179 21.44 -11.89 -6.64
C THR A 179 20.50 -12.04 -7.81
N GLN A 180 19.62 -11.09 -8.00
CA GLN A 180 18.72 -11.02 -9.15
C GLN A 180 18.70 -9.61 -9.74
N ASN A 181 18.68 -9.53 -11.07
CA ASN A 181 18.53 -8.26 -11.76
C ASN A 181 17.13 -7.70 -11.57
N TYR A 182 17.06 -6.45 -11.17
CA TYR A 182 15.80 -5.74 -10.97
C TYR A 182 15.85 -4.36 -11.65
N SER A 183 14.80 -4.04 -12.40
CA SER A 183 14.65 -2.73 -13.03
C SER A 183 13.76 -1.84 -12.18
N HIS A 184 14.35 -0.81 -11.60
CA HIS A 184 13.62 0.13 -10.74
C HIS A 184 13.31 1.43 -11.49
N ALA A 185 12.03 1.66 -11.78
CA ALA A 185 11.55 2.90 -12.37
C ALA A 185 10.91 3.80 -11.32
N ASN A 186 11.62 4.85 -10.92
CA ASN A 186 11.11 5.83 -9.92
C ASN A 186 10.11 6.84 -10.51
N HIS A 187 10.14 7.09 -11.80
CA HIS A 187 9.26 8.04 -12.51
C HIS A 187 8.89 7.51 -13.87
N ARG A 188 7.68 7.86 -14.35
CA ARG A 188 7.16 7.43 -15.66
C ARG A 188 8.03 7.78 -16.87
N ASN A 189 8.92 8.76 -16.73
CA ASN A 189 9.79 9.29 -17.80
C ASN A 189 11.29 9.13 -17.50
N SER A 190 11.68 8.39 -16.47
CA SER A 190 13.10 8.09 -16.20
C SER A 190 13.46 6.73 -16.75
N GLU A 191 14.66 6.60 -17.29
CA GLU A 191 15.19 5.30 -17.65
C GLU A 191 15.26 4.38 -16.43
N PRO A 192 14.90 3.09 -16.57
CA PRO A 192 14.96 2.15 -15.46
C PRO A 192 16.40 2.01 -14.98
N LYS A 193 16.65 2.28 -13.72
CA LYS A 193 17.95 2.02 -13.10
C LYS A 193 18.12 0.52 -12.92
N LYS A 194 19.24 -0.02 -13.38
CA LYS A 194 19.60 -1.41 -13.14
C LYS A 194 20.08 -1.56 -11.69
N VAL A 195 19.32 -2.25 -10.90
CA VAL A 195 19.61 -2.53 -9.49
C VAL A 195 19.63 -4.04 -9.32
N TRP A 196 20.53 -4.53 -8.51
CA TRP A 196 20.48 -5.92 -8.06
C TRP A 196 19.70 -5.99 -6.74
N GLU A 197 18.79 -6.93 -6.68
CA GLU A 197 18.21 -7.39 -5.43
C GLU A 197 19.13 -8.48 -4.88
N TYR A 198 19.68 -8.22 -3.71
CA TYR A 198 20.52 -9.17 -2.97
C TYR A 198 19.66 -9.85 -1.92
N LEU A 199 19.74 -11.15 -1.85
CA LEU A 199 19.18 -11.94 -0.77
C LEU A 199 20.36 -12.54 0.02
N ILE A 200 20.57 -12.06 1.23
CA ILE A 200 21.62 -12.53 2.14
C ILE A 200 20.97 -13.53 3.09
N LEU A 201 21.38 -14.79 2.99
CA LEU A 201 20.84 -15.90 3.76
C LEU A 201 21.84 -16.31 4.83
N CYS A 202 21.44 -16.21 6.09
CA CYS A 202 22.27 -16.50 7.26
C CYS A 202 21.59 -17.55 8.15
N GLY A 203 22.28 -18.60 8.56
CA GLY A 203 21.77 -19.59 9.52
C GLY A 203 22.34 -20.98 9.38
N ASP A 204 22.06 -21.82 10.38
CA ASP A 204 22.63 -23.14 10.52
C ASP A 204 21.73 -24.31 10.15
N LYS A 205 20.48 -24.27 10.61
CA LYS A 205 19.67 -25.48 10.69
C LYS A 205 19.03 -25.89 9.38
N ASN A 206 18.54 -24.95 8.58
CA ASN A 206 17.77 -25.25 7.38
C ASN A 206 18.37 -24.64 6.13
N ILE A 207 19.08 -23.54 6.23
CA ILE A 207 19.71 -22.88 5.08
C ILE A 207 20.78 -23.77 4.46
N ASN A 208 21.49 -24.56 5.26
CA ASN A 208 22.46 -25.55 4.75
C ASN A 208 21.82 -26.77 4.06
N GLN A 209 20.52 -27.01 4.28
CA GLN A 209 19.75 -28.06 3.58
C GLN A 209 19.04 -27.50 2.33
N VAL A 210 18.91 -26.18 2.22
CA VAL A 210 18.34 -25.53 1.03
C VAL A 210 19.34 -25.66 -0.10
N ASN A 211 18.90 -26.24 -1.20
CA ASN A 211 19.68 -26.19 -2.43
C ASN A 211 19.63 -24.74 -2.97
N ILE A 212 20.65 -23.96 -2.64
CA ILE A 212 20.76 -22.54 -3.02
C ILE A 212 20.71 -22.37 -4.54
N ASP A 213 21.31 -23.29 -5.30
CA ASP A 213 21.29 -23.24 -6.76
C ASP A 213 19.87 -23.49 -7.30
N SER A 214 19.13 -24.41 -6.70
CA SER A 214 17.72 -24.63 -7.03
C SER A 214 16.87 -23.41 -6.68
N LEU A 215 17.04 -22.82 -5.50
CA LEU A 215 16.32 -21.61 -5.10
C LEU A 215 16.64 -20.46 -6.04
N LYS A 216 17.90 -20.26 -6.40
CA LYS A 216 18.32 -19.24 -7.36
C LYS A 216 17.69 -19.46 -8.74
N TYR A 217 17.70 -20.71 -9.23
CA TYR A 217 17.07 -21.09 -10.49
C TYR A 217 15.56 -20.78 -10.46
N ASP A 218 14.87 -21.17 -9.42
CA ASP A 218 13.43 -20.93 -9.23
C ASP A 218 13.11 -19.44 -9.21
N LEU A 219 13.87 -18.65 -8.45
CA LEU A 219 13.68 -17.19 -8.37
C LEU A 219 13.96 -16.49 -9.70
N CYS A 220 14.99 -16.94 -10.45
CA CYS A 220 15.30 -16.36 -11.76
C CYS A 220 14.23 -16.66 -12.81
N ASN A 221 13.54 -17.78 -12.70
CA ASN A 221 12.45 -18.17 -13.61
C ASN A 221 11.07 -17.70 -13.16
N LEU A 222 10.95 -17.15 -11.95
CA LEU A 222 9.71 -16.63 -11.40
C LEU A 222 9.45 -15.21 -11.94
N THR A 223 8.29 -14.98 -12.56
CA THR A 223 7.85 -13.64 -12.91
C THR A 223 7.20 -12.99 -11.67
N PRO A 224 7.81 -11.96 -11.08
CA PRO A 224 7.24 -11.30 -9.91
C PRO A 224 5.87 -10.71 -10.21
N THR A 225 4.88 -10.97 -9.37
CA THR A 225 3.53 -10.43 -9.54
C THR A 225 2.94 -9.93 -8.22
N LYS A 226 2.13 -8.87 -8.35
CA LYS A 226 1.31 -8.32 -7.27
C LYS A 226 -0.18 -8.54 -7.54
N ASN A 227 -0.53 -9.23 -8.64
CA ASN A 227 -1.90 -9.39 -9.09
C ASN A 227 -2.64 -10.48 -8.29
N ASN A 228 -3.05 -10.12 -7.10
CA ASN A 228 -3.85 -10.94 -6.21
C ASN A 228 -4.90 -10.03 -5.53
N PRO A 229 -6.18 -10.44 -5.41
CA PRO A 229 -7.23 -9.64 -4.76
C PRO A 229 -6.85 -9.12 -3.38
N MET A 230 -6.20 -9.95 -2.56
CA MET A 230 -5.73 -9.59 -1.22
C MET A 230 -4.81 -8.38 -1.25
N TYR A 231 -3.85 -8.33 -2.18
CA TYR A 231 -2.86 -7.27 -2.29
C TYR A 231 -3.31 -6.10 -3.16
N ASN A 232 -4.32 -6.29 -3.99
CA ASN A 232 -4.92 -5.23 -4.81
C ASN A 232 -6.02 -4.45 -4.07
N SER A 233 -6.55 -4.97 -2.97
CA SER A 233 -7.63 -4.34 -2.20
C SER A 233 -7.23 -3.01 -1.56
N HIS A 234 -5.96 -2.84 -1.23
CA HIS A 234 -5.40 -1.65 -0.61
C HIS A 234 -4.26 -1.05 -1.42
N MET A 235 -3.89 0.18 -1.10
CA MET A 235 -2.78 0.88 -1.74
C MET A 235 -1.58 0.91 -0.80
N TYR A 236 -0.43 0.39 -1.27
CA TYR A 236 0.84 0.50 -0.58
C TYR A 236 1.98 0.63 -1.61
N TRP A 237 2.85 1.64 -1.49
CA TRP A 237 3.78 1.97 -2.58
C TRP A 237 4.91 0.96 -2.77
N SER A 238 5.51 0.48 -1.69
CA SER A 238 6.63 -0.46 -1.71
C SER A 238 6.22 -1.92 -1.48
N GLN A 239 5.00 -2.29 -1.90
CA GLN A 239 4.51 -3.66 -1.75
C GLN A 239 5.39 -4.66 -2.51
N LYS A 240 5.80 -5.72 -1.83
CA LYS A 240 6.56 -6.84 -2.43
C LYS A 240 5.69 -7.71 -3.34
N ALA A 241 6.31 -8.42 -4.26
CA ALA A 241 5.64 -9.45 -5.05
C ALA A 241 5.35 -10.66 -4.18
N PHE A 242 4.08 -11.01 -4.02
CA PHE A 242 3.66 -12.06 -3.10
C PHE A 242 4.25 -13.44 -3.43
N ASN A 243 4.33 -13.77 -4.72
CA ASN A 243 4.86 -15.06 -5.17
C ASN A 243 6.38 -15.22 -4.94
N VAL A 244 7.12 -14.11 -4.85
CA VAL A 244 8.53 -14.13 -4.45
C VAL A 244 8.63 -14.39 -2.95
N CYS A 245 7.83 -13.71 -2.13
CA CYS A 245 7.81 -13.92 -0.68
C CYS A 245 7.37 -15.35 -0.33
N ASP A 246 6.32 -15.86 -0.98
CA ASP A 246 5.84 -17.23 -0.83
C ASP A 246 6.97 -18.25 -1.09
N LYS A 247 7.65 -18.13 -2.23
CA LYS A 247 8.76 -19.02 -2.60
C LYS A 247 9.92 -18.97 -1.59
N LEU A 248 10.27 -17.77 -1.12
CA LEU A 248 11.34 -17.60 -0.13
C LEU A 248 10.96 -18.23 1.21
N ILE A 249 9.76 -17.97 1.71
CA ILE A 249 9.28 -18.55 2.98
C ILE A 249 9.23 -20.05 2.90
N ASP A 250 8.68 -20.61 1.83
CA ASP A 250 8.60 -22.07 1.64
C ASP A 250 9.98 -22.73 1.55
N SER A 251 10.95 -22.05 0.95
CA SER A 251 12.31 -22.60 0.83
C SER A 251 13.14 -22.47 2.10
N LEU A 252 12.87 -21.45 2.95
CA LEU A 252 13.73 -21.08 4.07
C LEU A 252 13.13 -21.43 5.45
N SER A 253 11.91 -21.94 5.50
CA SER A 253 11.24 -22.27 6.74
C SER A 253 10.46 -23.58 6.66
N ASN A 254 10.25 -24.20 7.83
CA ASN A 254 9.53 -25.47 7.96
C ASN A 254 8.08 -25.26 8.36
N ARG A 255 7.34 -26.35 8.31
CA ARG A 255 6.00 -26.43 8.89
C ARG A 255 6.05 -26.17 10.40
N GLY A 256 5.17 -25.29 10.88
CA GLY A 256 5.09 -24.93 12.29
C GLY A 256 6.04 -23.82 12.73
N ASP A 257 6.95 -23.36 11.87
CA ASP A 257 7.84 -22.25 12.18
C ASP A 257 7.06 -20.95 12.40
N VAL A 258 7.62 -20.09 13.25
CA VAL A 258 7.20 -18.70 13.38
C VAL A 258 8.09 -17.83 12.49
N ILE A 259 7.47 -17.06 11.62
CA ILE A 259 8.16 -16.12 10.72
C ILE A 259 8.05 -14.72 11.30
N PHE A 260 9.17 -14.04 11.47
CA PHE A 260 9.21 -12.66 11.92
C PHE A 260 9.61 -11.71 10.79
N ASP A 261 8.78 -10.69 10.55
CA ASP A 261 9.07 -9.59 9.63
C ASP A 261 9.21 -8.28 10.43
N PRO A 262 10.45 -7.80 10.64
CA PRO A 262 10.72 -6.55 11.37
C PRO A 262 10.38 -5.28 10.58
N PHE A 263 10.05 -5.40 9.27
CA PHE A 263 9.75 -4.30 8.35
C PHE A 263 8.50 -4.59 7.54
N LEU A 264 7.41 -4.85 8.24
CA LEU A 264 6.17 -5.46 7.77
C LEU A 264 5.61 -4.87 6.46
N GLY A 265 5.67 -3.54 6.29
CA GLY A 265 5.08 -2.88 5.14
C GLY A 265 3.61 -3.27 4.94
N SER A 266 3.24 -3.69 3.74
CA SER A 266 1.86 -4.13 3.47
C SER A 266 1.51 -5.54 3.98
N GLY A 267 2.36 -6.17 4.78
CA GLY A 267 2.10 -7.47 5.38
C GLY A 267 2.24 -8.68 4.45
N VAL A 268 2.84 -8.52 3.27
CA VAL A 268 2.95 -9.60 2.29
C VAL A 268 3.67 -10.81 2.89
N THR A 269 4.80 -10.61 3.55
CA THR A 269 5.60 -11.70 4.14
C THR A 269 4.81 -12.46 5.20
N THR A 270 4.15 -11.75 6.12
CA THR A 270 3.37 -12.38 7.18
C THR A 270 2.14 -13.11 6.64
N LEU A 271 1.48 -12.55 5.63
CA LEU A 271 0.30 -13.17 5.01
C LEU A 271 0.67 -14.42 4.21
N GLU A 272 1.75 -14.38 3.43
CA GLU A 272 2.22 -15.56 2.71
C GLU A 272 2.72 -16.66 3.67
N ALA A 273 3.34 -16.29 4.80
CA ALA A 273 3.79 -17.24 5.80
C ALA A 273 2.64 -18.11 6.36
N ILE A 274 1.45 -17.53 6.55
CA ILE A 274 0.31 -18.19 7.18
C ILE A 274 -0.71 -18.75 6.18
N LYS A 275 -0.49 -18.57 4.90
CA LYS A 275 -1.44 -18.86 3.82
C LYS A 275 -1.73 -20.35 3.65
N THR A 276 -0.85 -21.21 4.03
CA THR A 276 -0.89 -22.62 3.70
C THR A 276 -1.21 -23.51 4.90
N ASP A 277 -1.57 -24.78 4.61
CA ASP A 277 -1.77 -25.86 5.59
C ASP A 277 -0.50 -26.20 6.40
N LEU A 278 0.57 -25.44 6.24
CA LEU A 278 1.86 -25.66 6.88
C LEU A 278 1.89 -25.27 8.37
N SER A 279 0.80 -24.75 8.91
CA SER A 279 0.65 -24.38 10.33
C SER A 279 1.69 -23.37 10.83
N ARG A 280 2.25 -22.55 9.93
CA ARG A 280 3.15 -21.46 10.30
C ARG A 280 2.40 -20.37 11.06
N CYS A 281 3.12 -19.64 11.90
CA CYS A 281 2.65 -18.41 12.53
C CYS A 281 3.47 -17.24 12.01
N ALA A 282 2.97 -16.03 12.16
CA ALA A 282 3.68 -14.83 11.75
C ALA A 282 3.65 -13.74 12.81
N ILE A 283 4.79 -13.06 12.95
CA ILE A 283 4.95 -11.85 13.74
C ILE A 283 5.41 -10.75 12.79
N GLY A 284 4.72 -9.63 12.77
CA GLY A 284 5.09 -8.47 11.96
C GLY A 284 5.30 -7.23 12.83
N CYS A 285 6.22 -6.37 12.41
CA CYS A 285 6.48 -5.10 13.06
C CYS A 285 6.60 -3.96 12.03
N ASP A 286 5.97 -2.84 12.31
CA ASP A 286 6.19 -1.61 11.56
C ASP A 286 5.98 -0.41 12.49
N ILE A 287 6.71 0.67 12.20
CA ILE A 287 6.59 1.92 12.93
C ILE A 287 5.43 2.78 12.42
N ASN A 288 4.95 2.52 11.21
CA ASN A 288 3.86 3.24 10.59
C ASN A 288 2.51 2.58 10.91
N ASP A 289 1.48 3.38 11.12
CA ASP A 289 0.14 2.90 11.50
C ASP A 289 -0.58 2.18 10.36
N MET A 290 -0.42 2.65 9.10
CA MET A 290 -1.10 2.05 7.96
C MET A 290 -0.72 0.58 7.71
N PRO A 291 0.56 0.15 7.74
CA PRO A 291 0.94 -1.26 7.71
C PRO A 291 0.23 -2.12 8.76
N ILE A 292 0.16 -1.61 9.98
CA ILE A 292 -0.48 -2.31 11.09
C ILE A 292 -1.98 -2.42 10.85
N PHE A 293 -2.62 -1.33 10.42
CA PHE A 293 -4.04 -1.32 10.08
C PHE A 293 -4.38 -2.34 8.97
N ILE A 294 -3.65 -2.30 7.85
CA ILE A 294 -3.85 -3.25 6.74
C ILE A 294 -3.69 -4.68 7.23
N SER A 295 -2.60 -4.99 7.92
CA SER A 295 -2.28 -6.34 8.36
C SER A 295 -3.29 -6.86 9.39
N LYS A 296 -3.69 -6.04 10.36
CA LYS A 296 -4.74 -6.41 11.32
C LYS A 296 -6.05 -6.77 10.62
N ILE A 297 -6.48 -5.96 9.66
CA ILE A 297 -7.69 -6.23 8.90
C ILE A 297 -7.57 -7.55 8.12
N LEU A 298 -6.49 -7.73 7.36
CA LEU A 298 -6.30 -8.92 6.54
C LEU A 298 -6.18 -10.20 7.38
N LEU A 299 -5.60 -10.11 8.58
CA LEU A 299 -5.51 -11.22 9.53
C LEU A 299 -6.84 -11.49 10.26
N SER A 300 -7.68 -10.47 10.48
CA SER A 300 -8.94 -10.58 11.23
C SER A 300 -10.12 -11.04 10.39
N ILE A 301 -10.12 -10.82 9.07
CA ILE A 301 -11.21 -11.20 8.16
C ILE A 301 -11.64 -12.66 8.30
N ASN A 302 -10.74 -13.51 8.74
CA ASN A 302 -10.98 -14.96 8.86
C ASN A 302 -11.71 -15.38 10.13
N SER A 303 -11.93 -14.48 11.07
CA SER A 303 -12.32 -14.89 12.42
C SER A 303 -13.82 -14.99 12.67
N THR A 304 -14.70 -14.50 11.76
CA THR A 304 -16.12 -14.48 12.09
C THR A 304 -17.08 -14.63 10.90
N PRO A 305 -18.00 -15.65 10.92
CA PRO A 305 -19.12 -15.73 9.98
C PRO A 305 -20.01 -14.48 9.99
N LYS A 306 -20.05 -13.72 11.09
CA LYS A 306 -20.76 -12.45 11.21
C LYS A 306 -20.32 -11.41 10.18
N ILE A 307 -19.02 -11.29 9.93
CA ILE A 307 -18.47 -10.31 8.98
C ILE A 307 -19.05 -10.52 7.58
N LYS A 308 -19.22 -11.75 7.14
CA LYS A 308 -19.78 -12.02 5.81
C LYS A 308 -21.21 -11.48 5.67
N ASN A 309 -22.05 -11.70 6.66
CA ASN A 309 -23.43 -11.21 6.64
C ASN A 309 -23.49 -9.67 6.65
N VAL A 310 -22.63 -9.03 7.46
CA VAL A 310 -22.50 -7.56 7.49
C VAL A 310 -22.08 -7.03 6.13
N LEU A 311 -21.06 -7.63 5.51
CA LEU A 311 -20.57 -7.23 4.19
C LEU A 311 -21.62 -7.44 3.10
N ASP A 312 -22.39 -8.53 3.14
CA ASP A 312 -23.46 -8.82 2.18
C ASP A 312 -24.61 -7.80 2.31
N ASN A 313 -24.98 -7.42 3.52
CA ASN A 313 -26.00 -6.41 3.78
C ASN A 313 -25.53 -5.01 3.35
N PHE A 314 -24.31 -4.65 3.73
CA PHE A 314 -23.66 -3.40 3.30
C PHE A 314 -23.62 -3.29 1.77
N THR A 315 -23.29 -4.38 1.06
CA THR A 315 -23.25 -4.41 -0.40
C THR A 315 -24.64 -4.12 -1.01
N LYS A 316 -25.71 -4.70 -0.45
CA LYS A 316 -27.09 -4.45 -0.92
C LYS A 316 -27.49 -2.97 -0.75
N GLU A 317 -27.14 -2.36 0.39
CA GLU A 317 -27.43 -0.95 0.62
C GLU A 317 -26.60 -0.04 -0.28
N LEU A 318 -25.34 -0.39 -0.53
CA LEU A 318 -24.51 0.33 -1.49
C LEU A 318 -25.08 0.31 -2.90
N ASP A 319 -25.69 -0.78 -3.33
CA ASP A 319 -26.26 -0.88 -4.70
C ASP A 319 -27.34 0.18 -4.96
N ALA A 320 -28.02 0.67 -3.93
CA ALA A 320 -29.01 1.75 -4.04
C ALA A 320 -28.36 3.08 -4.52
N LEU A 321 -27.08 3.30 -4.24
CA LEU A 321 -26.36 4.52 -4.67
C LEU A 321 -26.11 4.59 -6.18
N ASN A 322 -26.36 3.51 -6.93
CA ASN A 322 -26.32 3.55 -8.40
C ASN A 322 -27.24 4.59 -9.00
N CYS A 323 -28.34 4.96 -8.31
CA CYS A 323 -29.28 5.97 -8.77
C CYS A 323 -28.64 7.32 -9.07
N TYR A 324 -27.56 7.67 -8.37
CA TYR A 324 -26.79 8.89 -8.63
C TYR A 324 -26.09 8.89 -10.00
N TYR A 325 -25.81 7.72 -10.56
CA TYR A 325 -25.09 7.55 -11.82
C TYR A 325 -26.00 7.06 -12.97
N GLU A 326 -27.29 7.04 -12.77
CA GLU A 326 -28.24 6.67 -13.82
C GLU A 326 -28.37 7.75 -14.88
N THR A 327 -28.51 7.31 -16.12
CA THR A 327 -28.82 8.15 -17.29
C THR A 327 -29.75 7.41 -18.25
N ILE A 328 -30.40 8.12 -19.16
CA ILE A 328 -31.28 7.50 -20.16
C ILE A 328 -30.52 7.29 -21.46
N CYS A 329 -30.54 6.05 -21.94
CA CYS A 329 -29.96 5.71 -23.25
C CYS A 329 -30.78 6.36 -24.38
N PRO A 330 -30.17 7.15 -25.29
CA PRO A 330 -30.91 7.77 -26.38
C PRO A 330 -31.46 6.76 -27.40
N LYS A 331 -30.87 5.57 -27.49
CA LYS A 331 -31.25 4.51 -28.44
C LYS A 331 -32.38 3.64 -27.93
N CYS A 332 -32.18 2.95 -26.83
CA CYS A 332 -33.16 1.97 -26.30
C CYS A 332 -34.08 2.55 -25.22
N LYS A 333 -33.90 3.81 -24.84
CA LYS A 333 -34.68 4.50 -23.81
C LYS A 333 -34.64 3.86 -22.42
N SER A 334 -33.82 2.81 -22.23
CA SER A 334 -33.63 2.20 -20.92
C SER A 334 -32.66 2.98 -20.06
N THR A 335 -32.74 2.78 -18.76
CA THR A 335 -31.76 3.29 -17.80
C THR A 335 -30.40 2.68 -18.07
N GLY A 336 -29.39 3.50 -18.12
CA GLY A 336 -27.98 3.11 -18.19
C GLY A 336 -27.21 3.69 -17.01
N ILE A 337 -26.00 3.16 -16.74
CA ILE A 337 -25.14 3.62 -15.68
C ILE A 337 -23.93 4.37 -16.26
N ILE A 338 -23.72 5.59 -15.79
CA ILE A 338 -22.62 6.46 -16.19
C ILE A 338 -21.31 5.90 -15.62
N SER A 339 -20.37 5.58 -16.49
CA SER A 339 -19.03 5.14 -16.09
C SER A 339 -18.03 6.31 -16.05
N LYS A 340 -18.25 7.33 -16.90
CA LYS A 340 -17.35 8.47 -17.02
C LYS A 340 -18.05 9.69 -17.62
N VAL A 341 -17.74 10.86 -17.08
CA VAL A 341 -18.13 12.16 -17.65
C VAL A 341 -16.89 12.82 -18.25
N ILE A 342 -17.00 13.35 -19.47
CA ILE A 342 -15.95 14.12 -20.13
C ILE A 342 -16.37 15.59 -20.12
N PHE A 343 -15.58 16.41 -19.46
CA PHE A 343 -15.79 17.85 -19.42
C PHE A 343 -15.07 18.54 -20.56
N ASP A 344 -15.62 19.66 -21.01
CA ASP A 344 -14.82 20.62 -21.75
C ASP A 344 -13.67 21.11 -20.87
N LYS A 345 -12.61 21.61 -21.48
CA LYS A 345 -11.44 22.05 -20.70
C LYS A 345 -11.88 23.11 -19.69
N PRO A 346 -11.80 22.81 -18.38
CA PRO A 346 -12.09 23.83 -17.40
C PRO A 346 -10.94 24.84 -17.42
N GLU A 347 -11.26 26.10 -17.58
CA GLU A 347 -10.24 27.15 -17.59
C GLU A 347 -9.66 27.38 -16.20
N ARG A 348 -10.45 27.19 -15.12
CA ARG A 348 -10.00 27.29 -13.70
C ARG A 348 -10.90 26.47 -12.78
N THR A 349 -10.38 26.15 -11.56
CA THR A 349 -11.18 25.73 -10.40
C THR A 349 -12.27 26.77 -10.15
N GLY A 350 -13.51 26.35 -9.96
CA GLY A 350 -14.66 27.24 -9.75
C GLY A 350 -15.34 27.75 -11.04
N SER A 351 -14.81 27.50 -12.24
CA SER A 351 -15.50 27.81 -13.49
C SER A 351 -16.71 26.89 -13.71
N LYS A 352 -17.75 27.40 -14.40
CA LYS A 352 -18.95 26.62 -14.72
C LYS A 352 -18.57 25.31 -15.40
N ILE A 353 -18.99 24.19 -14.80
CA ILE A 353 -18.73 22.84 -15.32
C ILE A 353 -19.56 22.66 -16.61
N THR A 354 -18.88 22.43 -17.72
CA THR A 354 -19.50 22.09 -18.99
C THR A 354 -19.19 20.68 -19.38
N ILE A 355 -20.23 19.86 -19.56
CA ILE A 355 -20.07 18.45 -19.94
C ILE A 355 -20.02 18.36 -21.45
N LYS A 356 -18.96 17.73 -21.97
CA LYS A 356 -18.82 17.44 -23.39
C LYS A 356 -19.58 16.17 -23.79
N THR A 357 -19.31 15.08 -23.09
CA THR A 357 -19.94 13.77 -23.35
C THR A 357 -20.01 12.92 -22.07
N ILE A 358 -20.94 11.97 -22.08
CA ILE A 358 -21.12 10.97 -21.05
C ILE A 358 -20.87 9.59 -21.64
N ASN A 359 -19.99 8.82 -21.01
CA ASN A 359 -19.80 7.40 -21.28
C ASN A 359 -20.66 6.60 -20.31
N TYR A 360 -21.43 5.66 -20.83
CA TYR A 360 -22.36 4.84 -20.03
C TYR A 360 -22.48 3.42 -20.57
N SER A 361 -23.06 2.54 -19.78
CA SER A 361 -23.49 1.21 -20.20
C SER A 361 -24.99 1.04 -20.00
N CYS A 362 -25.65 0.34 -20.90
CA CYS A 362 -27.07 0.00 -20.82
C CYS A 362 -27.36 -1.35 -21.48
N ALA A 363 -28.63 -1.76 -21.51
CA ALA A 363 -29.04 -3.03 -22.10
C ALA A 363 -28.60 -3.22 -23.56
N CYS A 364 -28.61 -2.16 -24.37
CA CYS A 364 -28.24 -2.23 -25.79
C CYS A 364 -26.76 -1.96 -26.07
N SER A 365 -25.99 -1.46 -25.13
CA SER A 365 -24.57 -1.11 -25.32
C SER A 365 -23.78 -1.16 -24.02
N LYS A 366 -22.65 -1.88 -24.05
CA LYS A 366 -21.67 -1.89 -22.96
C LYS A 366 -20.75 -0.64 -22.93
N LYS A 367 -20.69 0.11 -24.04
CA LYS A 367 -19.82 1.29 -24.24
C LYS A 367 -20.56 2.37 -25.02
N GLY A 368 -21.67 2.87 -24.45
CA GLY A 368 -22.44 3.97 -25.00
C GLY A 368 -21.75 5.32 -24.76
N ILE A 369 -21.92 6.26 -25.70
CA ILE A 369 -21.52 7.66 -25.56
C ILE A 369 -22.72 8.51 -25.97
N LYS A 370 -23.02 9.54 -25.18
CA LYS A 370 -24.07 10.52 -25.50
C LYS A 370 -23.65 11.95 -25.14
N LEU A 371 -24.33 12.93 -25.67
CA LEU A 371 -24.32 14.29 -25.13
C LEU A 371 -25.10 14.32 -23.82
N ALA A 372 -24.69 15.17 -22.90
CA ALA A 372 -25.40 15.35 -21.65
C ALA A 372 -26.74 16.09 -21.89
N ASP A 373 -27.79 15.63 -21.26
CA ASP A 373 -29.08 16.30 -21.18
C ASP A 373 -29.22 17.08 -19.85
N GLU A 374 -30.31 17.79 -19.68
CA GLU A 374 -30.56 18.59 -18.47
C GLU A 374 -30.58 17.75 -17.20
N ASN A 375 -31.09 16.52 -17.27
CA ASN A 375 -31.12 15.62 -16.13
C ASN A 375 -29.71 15.13 -15.72
N ASP A 376 -28.85 14.87 -16.70
CA ASP A 376 -27.45 14.55 -16.45
C ASP A 376 -26.70 15.70 -15.78
N TYR A 377 -26.95 16.93 -16.22
CA TYR A 377 -26.41 18.14 -15.59
C TYR A 377 -26.91 18.31 -14.16
N ALA A 378 -28.22 18.18 -13.95
CA ALA A 378 -28.82 18.29 -12.64
C ALA A 378 -28.20 17.28 -11.67
N LYS A 379 -28.15 16.00 -12.05
CA LYS A 379 -27.53 14.94 -11.22
C LYS A 379 -26.06 15.20 -10.93
N LEU A 380 -25.29 15.75 -11.86
CA LEU A 380 -23.86 16.02 -11.66
C LEU A 380 -23.62 17.16 -10.67
N THR A 381 -24.41 18.22 -10.75
CA THR A 381 -24.19 19.48 -10.03
C THR A 381 -24.91 19.55 -8.70
N THR A 382 -26.02 18.80 -8.54
CA THR A 382 -26.77 18.80 -7.29
C THR A 382 -25.93 18.21 -6.17
N LEU A 383 -25.72 19.01 -5.12
CA LEU A 383 -25.11 18.59 -3.87
C LEU A 383 -26.23 18.37 -2.84
N GLN A 384 -26.34 17.17 -2.33
CA GLN A 384 -27.23 16.89 -1.19
C GLN A 384 -26.64 17.49 0.09
N PRO A 385 -27.47 17.81 1.09
CA PRO A 385 -26.96 18.23 2.41
C PRO A 385 -25.98 17.21 2.96
N LEU A 386 -24.74 17.64 3.23
CA LEU A 386 -23.70 16.79 3.77
C LEU A 386 -23.94 16.56 5.27
N LYS A 387 -23.79 15.31 5.72
CA LYS A 387 -23.95 14.88 7.12
C LYS A 387 -22.61 14.57 7.78
N ASN A 388 -21.72 13.97 7.03
CA ASN A 388 -20.44 13.44 7.53
C ASN A 388 -19.22 14.22 7.00
N ILE A 389 -19.38 14.94 5.90
CA ILE A 389 -18.29 15.69 5.27
C ILE A 389 -18.52 17.17 5.54
N SER A 390 -17.61 17.79 6.26
CA SER A 390 -17.58 19.24 6.47
C SER A 390 -16.99 19.92 5.23
N ASP A 391 -17.57 21.04 4.80
CA ASP A 391 -16.97 21.89 3.79
C ASP A 391 -15.81 22.67 4.42
N THR A 392 -14.61 22.13 4.27
CA THR A 392 -13.40 22.61 4.92
C THR A 392 -12.49 23.24 3.88
N ASP A 393 -11.91 24.39 4.21
CA ASP A 393 -10.86 25.02 3.43
C ASP A 393 -9.65 24.11 3.32
N LEU A 394 -9.12 24.03 2.12
CA LEU A 394 -7.98 23.19 1.83
C LEU A 394 -6.68 23.95 1.98
N LEU A 395 -5.69 23.32 2.58
CA LEU A 395 -4.36 23.91 2.68
C LEU A 395 -3.74 24.04 1.29
N TYR A 396 -3.20 25.21 1.01
CA TYR A 396 -2.48 25.47 -0.23
C TYR A 396 -1.42 24.43 -0.50
N ASN A 397 -1.49 23.81 -1.68
CA ASN A 397 -0.49 22.84 -2.11
C ASN A 397 -0.30 22.90 -3.63
N SER A 398 0.77 23.54 -4.06
CA SER A 398 1.09 23.70 -5.49
C SER A 398 1.30 22.36 -6.23
N LYS A 399 1.65 21.27 -5.51
CA LYS A 399 1.88 19.95 -6.12
C LYS A 399 0.59 19.27 -6.54
N ILE A 400 -0.50 19.48 -5.80
CA ILE A 400 -1.81 18.88 -6.11
C ILE A 400 -2.80 19.91 -6.68
N ALA A 401 -2.31 21.10 -7.02
CA ALA A 401 -3.09 22.19 -7.61
C ALA A 401 -4.25 22.70 -6.73
N VAL A 402 -4.09 22.63 -5.42
CA VAL A 402 -4.98 23.26 -4.45
C VAL A 402 -4.52 24.70 -4.24
N THR A 403 -5.41 25.65 -4.34
CA THR A 403 -5.16 27.09 -4.11
C THR A 403 -5.70 27.51 -2.73
N GLU A 404 -5.36 28.71 -2.29
CA GLU A 404 -5.75 29.24 -0.96
C GLU A 404 -7.26 29.42 -0.78
N ASN A 405 -8.02 29.43 -1.88
CA ASN A 405 -9.47 29.61 -1.84
C ASN A 405 -10.22 28.32 -2.22
N ASP A 406 -9.53 27.19 -2.29
CA ASP A 406 -10.19 25.93 -2.58
C ASP A 406 -10.68 25.28 -1.27
N ASN A 407 -11.90 24.77 -1.32
CA ASN A 407 -12.49 23.94 -0.28
C ASN A 407 -12.83 22.54 -0.84
N ILE A 408 -13.32 21.65 -0.01
CA ILE A 408 -13.59 20.27 -0.40
C ILE A 408 -14.67 20.19 -1.49
N THR A 409 -15.65 21.08 -1.48
CA THR A 409 -16.73 21.14 -2.49
C THR A 409 -16.21 21.54 -3.86
N ASN A 410 -15.09 22.26 -3.94
CA ASN A 410 -14.45 22.63 -5.19
C ASN A 410 -13.67 21.47 -5.84
N ILE A 411 -13.28 20.47 -5.07
CA ILE A 411 -12.53 19.32 -5.59
C ILE A 411 -13.43 18.28 -6.23
N PHE A 412 -14.61 18.05 -5.65
CA PHE A 412 -15.55 17.05 -6.13
C PHE A 412 -16.69 17.68 -6.94
N THR A 413 -17.33 16.89 -7.79
CA THR A 413 -18.67 17.25 -8.30
C THR A 413 -19.68 17.04 -7.20
N GLY A 414 -20.79 17.79 -7.20
CA GLY A 414 -21.85 17.66 -6.20
C GLY A 414 -22.30 16.20 -6.04
N ARG A 415 -22.53 15.50 -7.16
CA ARG A 415 -22.86 14.09 -7.19
C ARG A 415 -21.84 13.21 -6.46
N ASN A 416 -20.57 13.36 -6.80
CA ASN A 416 -19.53 12.53 -6.21
C ASN A 416 -19.38 12.79 -4.70
N LEU A 417 -19.53 14.04 -4.28
CA LEU A 417 -19.48 14.41 -2.87
C LEU A 417 -20.68 13.84 -2.09
N SER A 418 -21.89 13.93 -2.65
CA SER A 418 -23.10 13.33 -2.07
C SER A 418 -22.95 11.82 -1.90
N VAL A 419 -22.41 11.13 -2.90
CA VAL A 419 -22.18 9.67 -2.82
C VAL A 419 -21.15 9.32 -1.77
N LEU A 420 -20.06 10.09 -1.64
CA LEU A 420 -19.06 9.87 -0.59
C LEU A 420 -19.67 10.06 0.80
N ASP A 421 -20.51 11.07 0.99
CA ASP A 421 -21.19 11.34 2.26
C ASP A 421 -22.17 10.20 2.63
N GLU A 422 -22.94 9.70 1.66
CA GLU A 422 -23.82 8.56 1.88
C GLU A 422 -23.05 7.26 2.17
N ILE A 423 -21.91 7.02 1.51
CA ILE A 423 -21.04 5.88 1.85
C ILE A 423 -20.55 5.99 3.28
N LEU A 424 -20.14 7.18 3.75
CA LEU A 424 -19.73 7.39 5.14
C LEU A 424 -20.88 7.15 6.11
N SER A 425 -22.10 7.59 5.78
CA SER A 425 -23.30 7.30 6.57
C SER A 425 -23.56 5.79 6.70
N LEU A 426 -23.41 5.05 5.61
CA LEU A 426 -23.56 3.60 5.61
C LEU A 426 -22.45 2.92 6.45
N ILE A 427 -21.20 3.35 6.33
CA ILE A 427 -20.09 2.82 7.14
C ILE A 427 -20.39 3.04 8.63
N SER A 428 -20.78 4.25 9.02
CA SER A 428 -21.11 4.58 10.42
C SER A 428 -22.26 3.73 10.98
N LYS A 429 -23.23 3.34 10.14
CA LYS A 429 -24.34 2.45 10.53
C LYS A 429 -23.83 1.06 10.93
N TYR A 430 -22.79 0.55 10.25
CA TYR A 430 -22.22 -0.79 10.47
C TYR A 430 -21.03 -0.81 11.45
N ASP A 431 -20.54 0.35 11.90
CA ASP A 431 -19.40 0.44 12.82
C ASP A 431 -19.75 -0.03 14.25
N THR A 432 -21.02 -0.19 14.56
CA THR A 432 -21.53 -0.63 15.86
C THR A 432 -21.88 -2.11 15.94
N GLU A 433 -21.80 -2.86 14.84
CA GLU A 433 -22.09 -4.28 14.76
C GLU A 433 -20.81 -5.16 14.66
#